data_9a478f63297b587aaeb57bfb88c391d7
#
_entry.id   9a478f63297b587aaeb57bfb88c391d7
#
_cell.length_a   1.000
_cell.length_b   1.000
_cell.length_c   1.000
_cell.angle_alpha   90.00
_cell.angle_beta   90.00
_cell.angle_gamma   90.00
#
_symmetry.space_group_name_H-M   'P 1'
#
loop_
_entity.id
_entity.type
_entity.pdbx_description
1 polymer ?
#
loop_
_entity_poly.entity_id
_entity_poly.type
_entity_poly.pdbx_seq_one_letter_code
_entity_poly.pdbx_strand_id
1 'polypeptide(L)'
;MEKVLKIGIIGCGAIGKDHCRRIIETVPGATVVAVSDYVAAAADDTAAKYGIKSYGNDCDGMIKDPEVEAVVITSIDPTHHDYVMKTLAEEKWCFCEKPLSQNAADCEDIIKREQEIGKRLVQVGFMRHYDRGYAEMKRIIDSGEIGKP
;
A
#
# COMPACT_ATOMS: atom_id res chain seq x y z
N MET A 1 -7.78 -1.51 -25.13
CA MET A 1 -8.28 -1.31 -23.75
C MET A 1 -7.09 -0.98 -22.89
N GLU A 2 -7.16 0.08 -22.10
CA GLU A 2 -6.10 0.37 -21.14
C GLU A 2 -6.02 -0.77 -20.11
N LYS A 3 -4.81 -1.14 -19.74
CA LYS A 3 -4.57 -2.19 -18.75
C LYS A 3 -5.02 -1.70 -17.38
N VAL A 4 -5.92 -2.44 -16.72
CA VAL A 4 -6.37 -2.16 -15.35
C VAL A 4 -5.44 -2.88 -14.38
N LEU A 5 -4.83 -2.13 -13.45
CA LEU A 5 -3.95 -2.65 -12.41
C LEU A 5 -4.78 -3.44 -11.39
N LYS A 6 -4.44 -4.69 -11.16
CA LYS A 6 -5.10 -5.59 -10.22
C LYS A 6 -4.43 -5.56 -8.84
N ILE A 7 -5.15 -5.14 -7.83
CA ILE A 7 -4.63 -4.86 -6.50
C ILE A 7 -5.14 -5.87 -5.47
N GLY A 8 -4.24 -6.38 -4.63
CA GLY A 8 -4.57 -7.08 -3.39
C GLY A 8 -4.42 -6.15 -2.20
N ILE A 9 -5.28 -6.25 -1.19
CA ILE A 9 -5.19 -5.45 0.04
C ILE A 9 -4.94 -6.37 1.23
N ILE A 10 -3.91 -6.05 2.03
CA ILE A 10 -3.62 -6.68 3.32
C ILE A 10 -4.06 -5.73 4.42
N GLY A 11 -4.99 -6.20 5.25
CA GLY A 11 -5.61 -5.41 6.31
C GLY A 11 -6.96 -4.84 5.90
N CYS A 12 -8.04 -5.39 6.46
CA CYS A 12 -9.43 -5.01 6.22
C CYS A 12 -10.03 -4.20 7.39
N GLY A 13 -9.19 -3.42 8.07
CA GLY A 13 -9.59 -2.44 9.06
C GLY A 13 -10.25 -1.20 8.43
N ALA A 14 -10.42 -0.12 9.20
CA ALA A 14 -11.05 1.11 8.70
C ALA A 14 -10.34 1.69 7.48
N ILE A 15 -9.00 1.76 7.52
CA ILE A 15 -8.18 2.32 6.43
C ILE A 15 -8.19 1.40 5.20
N GLY A 16 -8.02 0.08 5.38
CA GLY A 16 -8.06 -0.87 4.27
C GLY A 16 -9.41 -0.89 3.55
N LYS A 17 -10.52 -0.83 4.30
CA LYS A 17 -11.87 -0.70 3.74
C LYS A 17 -12.06 0.61 2.96
N ASP A 18 -11.51 1.72 3.43
CA ASP A 18 -11.58 3.00 2.71
C ASP A 18 -10.73 2.97 1.44
N HIS A 19 -9.51 2.42 1.46
CA HIS A 19 -8.71 2.20 0.26
C HIS A 19 -9.43 1.29 -0.74
N CYS A 20 -9.98 0.16 -0.27
CA CYS A 20 -10.74 -0.76 -1.11
C CYS A 20 -11.89 -0.05 -1.83
N ARG A 21 -12.70 0.69 -1.08
CA ARG A 21 -13.81 1.49 -1.62
C ARG A 21 -13.33 2.49 -2.66
N ARG A 22 -12.33 3.30 -2.31
CA ARG A 22 -11.82 4.36 -3.21
C ARG A 22 -11.25 3.78 -4.49
N ILE A 23 -10.45 2.72 -4.42
CA ILE A 23 -9.86 2.09 -5.60
C ILE A 23 -10.96 1.59 -6.53
N ILE A 24 -11.97 0.89 -6.01
CA ILE A 24 -13.05 0.33 -6.81
C ILE A 24 -13.95 1.43 -7.39
N GLU A 25 -14.28 2.45 -6.59
CA GLU A 25 -15.32 3.42 -6.97
C GLU A 25 -14.79 4.66 -7.69
N THR A 26 -13.53 5.07 -7.43
CA THR A 26 -13.06 6.41 -7.82
C THR A 26 -11.70 6.47 -8.51
N VAL A 27 -10.91 5.40 -8.50
CA VAL A 27 -9.58 5.41 -9.11
C VAL A 27 -9.62 4.76 -10.49
N PRO A 28 -9.50 5.56 -11.59
CA PRO A 28 -9.47 4.98 -12.92
C PRO A 28 -8.20 4.16 -13.16
N GLY A 29 -8.31 3.07 -13.91
CA GLY A 29 -7.16 2.23 -14.28
C GLY A 29 -6.66 1.28 -13.19
N ALA A 30 -7.37 1.16 -12.06
CA ALA A 30 -7.06 0.20 -11.01
C ALA A 30 -8.33 -0.46 -10.46
N THR A 31 -8.21 -1.67 -9.95
CA THR A 31 -9.29 -2.37 -9.23
C THR A 31 -8.73 -3.28 -8.16
N VAL A 32 -9.51 -3.51 -7.10
CA VAL A 32 -9.18 -4.52 -6.09
C VAL A 32 -9.73 -5.87 -6.56
N VAL A 33 -8.87 -6.89 -6.56
CA VAL A 33 -9.24 -8.26 -6.95
C VAL A 33 -9.22 -9.23 -5.78
N ALA A 34 -8.47 -8.91 -4.72
CA ALA A 34 -8.32 -9.79 -3.57
C ALA A 34 -8.09 -8.98 -2.27
N VAL A 35 -8.50 -9.58 -1.16
CA VAL A 35 -8.22 -9.06 0.18
C VAL A 35 -7.81 -10.17 1.14
N SER A 36 -7.02 -9.80 2.15
CA SER A 36 -6.59 -10.67 3.23
C SER A 36 -6.47 -9.86 4.53
N ASP A 37 -6.69 -10.48 5.67
CA ASP A 37 -6.55 -9.87 6.99
C ASP A 37 -6.14 -10.93 8.01
N TYR A 38 -5.40 -10.53 9.05
CA TYR A 38 -5.09 -11.43 10.18
C TYR A 38 -6.36 -12.07 10.78
N VAL A 39 -7.47 -11.31 10.81
CA VAL A 39 -8.80 -11.80 11.17
C VAL A 39 -9.54 -12.22 9.90
N ALA A 40 -9.55 -13.50 9.57
CA ALA A 40 -10.14 -14.02 8.32
C ALA A 40 -11.54 -13.47 8.03
N ALA A 41 -12.40 -13.39 9.04
CA ALA A 41 -13.77 -12.86 8.90
C ALA A 41 -13.81 -11.41 8.37
N ALA A 42 -12.82 -10.57 8.72
CA ALA A 42 -12.75 -9.20 8.22
C ALA A 42 -12.44 -9.14 6.70
N ALA A 43 -11.61 -10.08 6.22
CA ALA A 43 -11.35 -10.26 4.81
C ALA A 43 -12.58 -10.80 4.09
N ASP A 44 -13.25 -11.82 4.65
CA ASP A 44 -14.44 -12.44 4.07
C ASP A 44 -15.58 -11.42 3.93
N ASP A 45 -15.86 -10.62 4.96
CA ASP A 45 -16.89 -9.57 4.94
C ASP A 45 -16.58 -8.51 3.86
N THR A 46 -15.31 -8.11 3.76
CA THR A 46 -14.88 -7.13 2.76
C THR A 46 -14.99 -7.69 1.35
N ALA A 47 -14.57 -8.93 1.16
CA ALA A 47 -14.65 -9.64 -0.12
C ALA A 47 -16.12 -9.81 -0.57
N ALA A 48 -17.00 -10.24 0.33
CA ALA A 48 -18.42 -10.40 0.05
C ALA A 48 -19.09 -9.09 -0.37
N LYS A 49 -18.73 -7.98 0.27
CA LYS A 49 -19.27 -6.65 -0.05
C LYS A 49 -18.99 -6.21 -1.48
N TYR A 50 -17.81 -6.52 -2.01
CA TYR A 50 -17.35 -6.02 -3.32
C TYR A 50 -17.32 -7.11 -4.40
N GLY A 51 -17.66 -8.37 -4.07
CA GLY A 51 -17.62 -9.49 -5.02
C GLY A 51 -16.21 -9.84 -5.48
N ILE A 52 -15.22 -9.70 -4.59
CA ILE A 52 -13.80 -9.96 -4.84
C ILE A 52 -13.32 -11.20 -4.06
N LYS A 53 -12.11 -11.69 -4.37
CA LYS A 53 -11.58 -12.89 -3.73
C LYS A 53 -11.15 -12.63 -2.29
N SER A 54 -11.58 -13.47 -1.36
CA SER A 54 -11.04 -13.53 0.00
C SER A 54 -9.91 -14.56 0.07
N TYR A 55 -8.82 -14.16 0.72
CA TYR A 55 -7.76 -15.07 1.16
C TYR A 55 -7.82 -15.36 2.66
N GLY A 56 -8.87 -14.87 3.34
CA GLY A 56 -8.94 -15.02 4.80
C GLY A 56 -7.68 -14.46 5.47
N ASN A 57 -6.97 -15.31 6.21
CA ASN A 57 -5.71 -14.96 6.85
C ASN A 57 -4.44 -15.42 6.10
N ASP A 58 -4.58 -15.90 4.86
CA ASP A 58 -3.45 -16.29 4.00
C ASP A 58 -2.93 -15.09 3.18
N CYS A 59 -2.30 -14.13 3.87
CA CYS A 59 -1.69 -12.97 3.22
C CYS A 59 -0.58 -13.38 2.24
N ASP A 60 0.17 -14.42 2.56
CA ASP A 60 1.27 -14.91 1.73
C ASP A 60 0.75 -15.52 0.41
N GLY A 61 -0.32 -16.30 0.48
CA GLY A 61 -0.99 -16.83 -0.70
C GLY A 61 -1.53 -15.72 -1.61
N MET A 62 -2.09 -14.66 -1.02
CA MET A 62 -2.55 -13.50 -1.80
C MET A 62 -1.38 -12.77 -2.49
N ILE A 63 -0.27 -12.53 -1.78
CA ILE A 63 0.91 -11.87 -2.35
C ILE A 63 1.45 -12.68 -3.55
N LYS A 64 1.44 -14.01 -3.47
CA LYS A 64 1.95 -14.91 -4.53
C LYS A 64 0.98 -15.12 -5.69
N ASP A 65 -0.30 -14.75 -5.55
CA ASP A 65 -1.26 -14.92 -6.64
C ASP A 65 -0.85 -14.10 -7.87
N PRO A 66 -0.66 -14.72 -9.06
CA PRO A 66 -0.29 -14.02 -10.28
C PRO A 66 -1.35 -13.03 -10.77
N GLU A 67 -2.60 -13.12 -10.32
CA GLU A 67 -3.63 -12.12 -10.59
C GLU A 67 -3.44 -10.83 -9.81
N VAL A 68 -2.70 -10.84 -8.70
CA VAL A 68 -2.37 -9.66 -7.91
C VAL A 68 -1.10 -9.05 -8.45
N GLU A 69 -1.20 -7.87 -9.06
CA GLU A 69 -0.07 -7.14 -9.67
C GLU A 69 0.55 -6.12 -8.70
N ALA A 70 -0.25 -5.63 -7.75
CA ALA A 70 0.17 -4.69 -6.72
C ALA A 70 -0.46 -5.03 -5.37
N VAL A 71 0.22 -4.70 -4.29
CA VAL A 71 -0.25 -4.95 -2.93
C VAL A 71 -0.37 -3.62 -2.17
N VAL A 72 -1.52 -3.39 -1.54
CA VAL A 72 -1.76 -2.29 -0.62
C VAL A 72 -1.74 -2.83 0.81
N ILE A 73 -0.80 -2.36 1.62
CA ILE A 73 -0.59 -2.82 3.00
C ILE A 73 -1.17 -1.77 3.95
N THR A 74 -2.21 -2.17 4.67
CA THR A 74 -2.96 -1.37 5.64
C THR A 74 -3.17 -2.12 6.95
N SER A 75 -2.32 -3.11 7.21
CA SER A 75 -2.28 -3.89 8.45
C SER A 75 -1.76 -3.05 9.62
N ILE A 76 -1.55 -3.66 10.77
CA ILE A 76 -0.95 -2.96 11.92
C ILE A 76 0.54 -2.69 11.68
N ASP A 77 1.02 -1.55 12.16
CA ASP A 77 2.38 -1.03 11.92
C ASP A 77 3.52 -2.06 12.06
N PRO A 78 3.55 -2.93 13.09
CA PRO A 78 4.66 -3.90 13.27
C PRO A 78 4.78 -4.94 12.16
N THR A 79 3.74 -5.10 11.33
CA THR A 79 3.72 -6.10 10.25
C THR A 79 4.08 -5.53 8.88
N HIS A 80 4.23 -4.20 8.78
CA HIS A 80 4.49 -3.52 7.52
C HIS A 80 5.77 -4.01 6.84
N HIS A 81 6.90 -4.03 7.56
CA HIS A 81 8.18 -4.48 7.03
C HIS A 81 8.08 -5.88 6.41
N ASP A 82 7.52 -6.85 7.15
CA ASP A 82 7.39 -8.23 6.67
C ASP A 82 6.59 -8.33 5.38
N TYR A 83 5.43 -7.66 5.29
CA TYR A 83 4.61 -7.71 4.10
C TYR A 83 5.22 -6.94 2.92
N VAL A 84 5.92 -5.83 3.18
CA VAL A 84 6.70 -5.13 2.14
C VAL A 84 7.78 -6.04 1.58
N MET A 85 8.59 -6.68 2.43
CA MET A 85 9.65 -7.58 2.00
C MET A 85 9.13 -8.78 1.22
N LYS A 86 8.02 -9.38 1.64
CA LYS A 86 7.34 -10.46 0.91
C LYS A 86 6.83 -9.99 -0.46
N THR A 87 6.26 -8.78 -0.53
CA THR A 87 5.80 -8.18 -1.78
C THR A 87 6.97 -7.91 -2.74
N LEU A 88 8.08 -7.42 -2.22
CA LEU A 88 9.32 -7.22 -2.98
C LEU A 88 9.98 -8.52 -3.44
N ALA A 89 9.81 -9.63 -2.70
CA ALA A 89 10.28 -10.94 -3.13
C ALA A 89 9.57 -11.44 -4.40
N GLU A 90 8.31 -11.04 -4.59
CA GLU A 90 7.52 -11.32 -5.80
C GLU A 90 7.65 -10.20 -6.86
N GLU A 91 8.54 -9.24 -6.67
CA GLU A 91 8.76 -8.06 -7.53
C GLU A 91 7.48 -7.29 -7.89
N LYS A 92 6.50 -7.26 -6.99
CA LYS A 92 5.23 -6.57 -7.18
C LYS A 92 5.28 -5.13 -6.67
N TRP A 93 4.43 -4.28 -7.24
CA TRP A 93 4.22 -2.94 -6.72
C TRP A 93 3.64 -3.00 -5.32
N CYS A 94 4.11 -2.12 -4.45
CA CYS A 94 3.73 -2.06 -3.05
C CYS A 94 3.36 -0.63 -2.65
N PHE A 95 2.15 -0.45 -2.17
CA PHE A 95 1.78 0.74 -1.40
C PHE A 95 1.66 0.34 0.05
N CYS A 96 2.45 0.97 0.93
CA CYS A 96 2.40 0.70 2.36
C CYS A 96 1.93 1.94 3.11
N GLU A 97 0.93 1.79 3.99
CA GLU A 97 0.52 2.86 4.89
C GLU A 97 1.67 3.28 5.82
N LYS A 98 1.57 4.49 6.31
CA LYS A 98 2.53 5.03 7.28
C LYS A 98 2.29 4.41 8.68
N PRO A 99 3.33 4.24 9.48
CA PRO A 99 4.75 4.35 9.15
C PRO A 99 5.21 3.15 8.30
N LEU A 100 6.22 3.35 7.45
CA LEU A 100 6.77 2.23 6.65
C LEU A 100 7.32 1.12 7.55
N SER A 101 7.97 1.48 8.64
CA SER A 101 8.37 0.64 9.75
C SER A 101 8.46 1.47 11.04
N GLN A 102 8.57 0.79 12.16
CA GLN A 102 8.76 1.37 13.50
C GLN A 102 10.23 1.64 13.83
N ASN A 103 11.17 1.19 13.01
CA ASN A 103 12.60 1.42 13.20
C ASN A 103 13.33 1.69 11.88
N ALA A 104 14.52 2.30 11.98
CA ALA A 104 15.29 2.71 10.81
C ALA A 104 15.90 1.51 10.07
N ALA A 105 16.32 0.47 10.78
CA ALA A 105 16.99 -0.70 10.18
C ALA A 105 16.07 -1.42 9.17
N ASP A 106 14.78 -1.59 9.51
CA ASP A 106 13.80 -2.17 8.59
C ASP A 106 13.61 -1.31 7.33
N CYS A 107 13.63 0.04 7.49
CA CYS A 107 13.54 0.93 6.35
C CYS A 107 14.77 0.81 5.44
N GLU A 108 15.97 0.67 6.02
CA GLU A 108 17.22 0.43 5.28
C GLU A 108 17.20 -0.90 4.54
N ASP A 109 16.65 -1.95 5.16
CA ASP A 109 16.46 -3.27 4.53
C ASP A 109 15.56 -3.17 3.29
N ILE A 110 14.44 -2.46 3.38
CA ILE A 110 13.53 -2.25 2.25
C ILE A 110 14.25 -1.50 1.12
N ILE A 111 14.98 -0.43 1.43
CA ILE A 111 15.74 0.35 0.45
C ILE A 111 16.79 -0.54 -0.24
N LYS A 112 17.54 -1.32 0.53
CA LYS A 112 18.53 -2.25 0.00
C LYS A 112 17.90 -3.26 -0.94
N ARG A 113 16.75 -3.83 -0.56
CA ARG A 113 16.04 -4.78 -1.40
C ARG A 113 15.57 -4.17 -2.72
N GLU A 114 15.04 -2.95 -2.73
CA GLU A 114 14.69 -2.23 -3.95
C GLU A 114 15.92 -1.98 -4.85
N GLN A 115 17.07 -1.64 -4.26
CA GLN A 115 18.31 -1.45 -4.99
C GLN A 115 18.80 -2.76 -5.64
N GLU A 116 18.70 -3.89 -4.94
CA GLU A 116 19.03 -5.22 -5.48
C GLU A 116 18.12 -5.59 -6.68
N ILE A 117 16.84 -5.28 -6.60
CA ILE A 117 15.86 -5.49 -7.69
C ILE A 117 16.13 -4.51 -8.85
N GLY A 118 16.73 -3.36 -8.59
CA GLY A 118 16.98 -2.30 -9.58
C GLY A 118 15.73 -1.52 -9.99
N LYS A 119 14.66 -1.59 -9.19
CA LYS A 119 13.38 -0.91 -9.44
C LYS A 119 12.86 -0.29 -8.14
N ARG A 120 12.22 0.86 -8.26
CA ARG A 120 11.44 1.45 -7.17
C ARG A 120 10.03 0.86 -7.22
N LEU A 121 9.71 0.00 -6.28
CA LEU A 121 8.43 -0.70 -6.21
C LEU A 121 7.57 -0.26 -5.03
N VAL A 122 8.17 0.38 -4.01
CA VAL A 122 7.48 0.77 -2.78
C VAL A 122 7.09 2.24 -2.79
N GLN A 123 5.81 2.50 -2.57
CA GLN A 123 5.25 3.83 -2.29
C GLN A 123 4.72 3.87 -0.86
N VAL A 124 5.21 4.81 -0.06
CA VAL A 124 4.70 5.04 1.30
C VAL A 124 3.49 5.97 1.26
N GLY A 125 2.43 5.59 1.94
CA GLY A 125 1.17 6.33 2.07
C GLY A 125 1.27 7.56 2.99
N PHE A 126 2.28 8.42 2.78
CA PHE A 126 2.46 9.62 3.58
C PHE A 126 1.57 10.76 3.05
N MET A 127 0.37 10.86 3.59
CA MET A 127 -0.71 11.72 3.11
C MET A 127 -0.37 13.21 2.98
N ARG A 128 0.62 13.71 3.75
CA ARG A 128 0.99 15.12 3.74
C ARG A 128 1.60 15.60 2.42
N HIS A 129 2.16 14.69 1.61
CA HIS A 129 2.59 15.01 0.26
C HIS A 129 1.44 15.43 -0.66
N TYR A 130 0.22 15.00 -0.36
CA TYR A 130 -0.98 15.26 -1.16
C TYR A 130 -1.91 16.30 -0.54
N ASP A 131 -1.55 16.83 0.63
CA ASP A 131 -2.29 17.86 1.35
C ASP A 131 -1.94 19.23 0.77
N ARG A 132 -2.95 19.97 0.29
CA ARG A 132 -2.78 21.28 -0.35
C ARG A 132 -2.09 22.30 0.57
N GLY A 133 -2.42 22.30 1.87
CA GLY A 133 -1.82 23.21 2.85
C GLY A 133 -0.33 22.95 3.02
N TYR A 134 0.08 21.69 3.11
CA TYR A 134 1.49 21.32 3.21
C TYR A 134 2.26 21.56 1.90
N ALA A 135 1.64 21.32 0.76
CA ALA A 135 2.24 21.64 -0.53
C ALA A 135 2.47 23.14 -0.69
N GLU A 136 1.52 23.98 -0.28
CA GLU A 136 1.65 25.43 -0.30
C GLU A 136 2.70 25.92 0.70
N MET A 137 2.72 25.38 1.91
CA MET A 137 3.76 25.67 2.88
C MET A 137 5.17 25.36 2.33
N LYS A 138 5.32 24.19 1.69
CA LYS A 138 6.60 23.85 1.03
C LYS A 138 6.95 24.84 -0.07
N ARG A 139 6.00 25.24 -0.91
CA ARG A 139 6.21 26.25 -1.95
C ARG A 139 6.73 27.56 -1.39
N ILE A 140 6.11 28.06 -0.30
CA ILE A 140 6.51 29.32 0.38
C ILE A 140 7.94 29.20 0.94
N ILE A 141 8.26 28.07 1.57
CA ILE A 141 9.62 27.81 2.08
C ILE A 141 10.64 27.82 0.94
N ASP A 142 10.36 27.06 -0.13
CA ASP A 142 11.26 26.92 -1.29
C ASP A 142 11.45 28.24 -2.06
N SER A 143 10.44 29.12 -2.06
CA SER A 143 10.53 30.45 -2.70
C SER A 143 11.42 31.44 -1.96
N GLY A 144 11.74 31.17 -0.69
CA GLY A 144 12.48 32.08 0.16
C GLY A 144 11.70 33.26 0.73
N GLU A 145 10.38 33.33 0.52
CA GLU A 145 9.50 34.42 1.02
C GLU A 145 9.63 34.63 2.53
N ILE A 146 9.86 33.55 3.29
CA ILE A 146 10.01 33.61 4.74
C ILE A 146 11.48 33.56 5.20
N GLY A 147 12.44 33.73 4.29
CA GLY A 147 13.86 33.56 4.57
C GLY A 147 14.28 32.10 4.65
N LYS A 148 15.46 31.85 5.21
CA LYS A 148 15.99 30.49 5.40
C LYS A 148 15.53 29.97 6.76
N PRO A 149 14.73 28.90 6.83
CA PRO A 149 14.32 28.26 8.10
C PRO A 149 15.49 27.56 8.78
#